data_7a253164f5231ff16cbd91598e4ae3d6
#
_entry.id   7a253164f5231ff16cbd91598e4ae3d6
#
_cell.length_a   1.000
_cell.length_b   1.000
_cell.length_c   1.000
_cell.angle_alpha   90.00
_cell.angle_beta   90.00
_cell.angle_gamma   90.00
#
_symmetry.space_group_name_H-M   'P 1'
#
loop_
_entity.id
_entity.type
_entity.pdbx_description
1 polymer ?
#
loop_
_entity_poly.entity_id
_entity_poly.type
_entity_poly.pdbx_seq_one_letter_code
_entity_poly.pdbx_strand_id
1 'polypeptide(L)'
;WGEVMRGFVGGTMRGKTPVPTSTFQAAFIPDSWKNLELLVPFLFYQGEDRLVLMGTSLWEQGLSNRSSVNVANLDLAIFPGAWNPASPSPAAGALVRAMAESGKGTPDFWEGIGYDFVRMASVMNLQTPWTPAQVNQRLASAQNMEWSMAPMSWSNGKAAQALFVFRPVQSGFELAEPGAFKARYNEIIARHARRVGR
;
A
#
# COMPACT_ATOMS: atom_id res chain seq x y z
N TRP A 1 -9.10 -23.30 5.95
CA TRP A 1 -7.94 -22.56 5.42
C TRP A 1 -6.62 -23.34 5.58
N GLY A 2 -6.39 -24.08 6.67
CA GLY A 2 -5.14 -24.80 6.89
C GLY A 2 -4.78 -25.79 5.77
N GLU A 3 -5.74 -26.53 5.24
CA GLU A 3 -5.54 -27.47 4.11
C GLU A 3 -5.26 -26.71 2.79
N VAL A 4 -6.00 -25.63 2.53
CA VAL A 4 -5.79 -24.78 1.35
C VAL A 4 -4.39 -24.19 1.37
N MET A 5 -3.95 -23.63 2.50
CA MET A 5 -2.59 -23.07 2.64
C MET A 5 -1.51 -24.15 2.52
N ARG A 6 -1.74 -25.35 3.04
CA ARG A 6 -0.81 -26.47 2.82
C ARG A 6 -0.68 -26.84 1.35
N GLY A 7 -1.79 -26.87 0.62
CA GLY A 7 -1.78 -27.08 -0.84
C GLY A 7 -1.05 -25.95 -1.58
N PHE A 8 -1.18 -24.70 -1.12
CA PHE A 8 -0.56 -23.53 -1.73
C PHE A 8 0.97 -23.49 -1.54
N VAL A 9 1.46 -23.71 -0.31
CA VAL A 9 2.91 -23.62 -0.02
C VAL A 9 3.63 -24.97 -0.19
N GLY A 10 2.90 -26.04 -0.37
CA GLY A 10 3.43 -27.41 -0.28
C GLY A 10 3.91 -27.71 1.14
N GLY A 11 4.68 -28.78 1.30
CA GLY A 11 5.37 -28.98 2.56
C GLY A 11 5.56 -30.42 2.95
N THR A 12 6.63 -30.64 3.68
CA THR A 12 6.96 -31.88 4.36
C THR A 12 7.04 -31.61 5.86
N MET A 13 6.93 -32.65 6.65
CA MET A 13 7.14 -32.53 8.11
C MET A 13 8.57 -32.96 8.45
N ARG A 14 9.28 -32.12 9.19
CA ARG A 14 10.55 -32.46 9.81
C ARG A 14 10.34 -32.55 11.33
N GLY A 15 10.07 -33.74 11.81
CA GLY A 15 9.57 -33.92 13.17
C GLY A 15 8.19 -33.27 13.34
N LYS A 16 8.07 -32.30 14.25
CA LYS A 16 6.83 -31.53 14.46
C LYS A 16 6.78 -30.20 13.70
N THR A 17 7.83 -29.88 12.94
CA THR A 17 7.94 -28.57 12.24
C THR A 17 7.55 -28.74 10.79
N PRO A 18 6.57 -28.01 10.27
CA PRO A 18 6.26 -27.98 8.85
C PRO A 18 7.39 -27.23 8.11
N VAL A 19 7.82 -27.80 6.99
CA VAL A 19 8.83 -27.23 6.10
C VAL A 19 8.19 -27.02 4.74
N PRO A 20 7.93 -25.76 4.34
CA PRO A 20 7.33 -25.47 3.05
C PRO A 20 8.28 -25.82 1.90
N THR A 21 7.71 -26.27 0.80
CA THR A 21 8.44 -26.62 -0.45
C THR A 21 8.16 -25.62 -1.57
N SER A 22 7.51 -24.50 -1.26
CA SER A 22 7.24 -23.42 -2.21
C SER A 22 8.54 -22.90 -2.84
N THR A 23 8.51 -22.67 -4.15
CA THR A 23 9.63 -22.11 -4.93
C THR A 23 9.44 -20.62 -5.21
N PHE A 24 8.25 -20.07 -4.97
CA PHE A 24 7.96 -18.66 -5.14
C PHE A 24 8.43 -17.84 -3.93
N GLN A 25 8.75 -16.57 -4.16
CA GLN A 25 9.32 -15.65 -3.18
C GLN A 25 8.34 -14.57 -2.74
N ALA A 26 7.22 -14.43 -3.44
CA ALA A 26 6.21 -13.43 -3.15
C ALA A 26 4.80 -14.00 -3.36
N ALA A 27 3.85 -13.45 -2.62
CA ALA A 27 2.43 -13.73 -2.77
C ALA A 27 1.67 -12.42 -2.96
N PHE A 28 0.90 -12.31 -4.05
CA PHE A 28 0.01 -11.19 -4.28
C PHE A 28 -1.37 -11.52 -3.72
N ILE A 29 -1.88 -10.69 -2.82
CA ILE A 29 -3.14 -10.90 -2.12
C ILE A 29 -4.05 -9.67 -2.39
N PRO A 30 -4.80 -9.69 -3.52
CA PRO A 30 -5.67 -8.58 -3.91
C PRO A 30 -7.00 -8.61 -3.14
N ASP A 31 -6.93 -8.62 -1.83
CA ASP A 31 -8.09 -8.71 -0.95
C ASP A 31 -8.04 -7.64 0.14
N SER A 32 -9.12 -7.53 0.91
CA SER A 32 -9.22 -6.59 2.02
C SER A 32 -8.25 -6.93 3.16
N TRP A 33 -7.90 -5.91 3.94
CA TRP A 33 -7.09 -6.10 5.14
C TRP A 33 -7.67 -7.16 6.10
N LYS A 34 -8.98 -7.18 6.27
CA LYS A 34 -9.67 -8.14 7.13
C LYS A 34 -9.39 -9.59 6.72
N ASN A 35 -9.40 -9.87 5.42
CA ASN A 35 -9.12 -11.21 4.92
C ASN A 35 -7.63 -11.54 5.01
N LEU A 36 -6.75 -10.55 4.83
CA LEU A 36 -5.32 -10.73 5.05
C LEU A 36 -5.02 -11.18 6.49
N GLU A 37 -5.63 -10.54 7.49
CA GLU A 37 -5.48 -10.91 8.90
C GLU A 37 -5.89 -12.35 9.20
N LEU A 38 -6.80 -12.90 8.41
CA LEU A 38 -7.20 -14.31 8.51
C LEU A 38 -6.24 -15.27 7.79
N LEU A 39 -5.70 -14.85 6.63
CA LEU A 39 -4.90 -15.71 5.76
C LEU A 39 -3.44 -15.85 6.22
N VAL A 40 -2.82 -14.74 6.61
CA VAL A 40 -1.38 -14.70 6.92
C VAL A 40 -0.97 -15.65 8.05
N PRO A 41 -1.71 -15.77 9.17
CA PRO A 41 -1.36 -16.73 10.20
C PRO A 41 -1.29 -18.18 9.72
N PHE A 42 -2.10 -18.56 8.73
CA PHE A 42 -2.05 -19.92 8.18
C PHE A 42 -0.81 -20.18 7.33
N LEU A 43 -0.27 -19.18 6.61
CA LEU A 43 1.02 -19.28 5.92
C LEU A 43 2.13 -19.57 6.91
N PHE A 44 2.19 -18.81 7.99
CA PHE A 44 3.18 -18.95 9.06
C PHE A 44 3.05 -20.28 9.80
N TYR A 45 1.82 -20.72 10.05
CA TYR A 45 1.56 -22.02 10.65
C TYR A 45 2.11 -23.17 9.79
N GLN A 46 2.09 -23.04 8.45
CA GLN A 46 2.70 -24.01 7.53
C GLN A 46 4.23 -23.79 7.38
N GLY A 47 4.82 -22.93 8.18
CA GLY A 47 6.27 -22.68 8.19
C GLY A 47 6.75 -21.71 7.11
N GLU A 48 5.83 -21.11 6.31
CA GLU A 48 6.21 -20.15 5.27
C GLU A 48 6.23 -18.73 5.83
N ASP A 49 7.42 -18.27 6.17
CA ASP A 49 7.69 -16.95 6.74
C ASP A 49 8.60 -16.07 5.86
N ARG A 50 8.91 -16.52 4.61
CA ARG A 50 9.86 -15.85 3.71
C ARG A 50 9.19 -15.00 2.65
N LEU A 51 7.89 -15.16 2.46
CA LEU A 51 7.20 -14.51 1.35
C LEU A 51 7.09 -13.00 1.54
N VAL A 52 7.42 -12.29 0.49
CA VAL A 52 7.00 -10.90 0.34
C VAL A 52 5.50 -10.90 0.07
N LEU A 53 4.73 -10.33 0.98
CA LEU A 53 3.27 -10.22 0.83
C LEU A 53 2.96 -8.89 0.14
N MET A 54 2.38 -8.96 -1.04
CA MET A 54 2.04 -7.79 -1.84
C MET A 54 0.53 -7.59 -1.88
N GLY A 55 0.07 -6.43 -1.41
CA GLY A 55 -1.33 -6.05 -1.41
C GLY A 55 -1.73 -5.07 -2.50
N THR A 56 -2.94 -4.55 -2.35
CA THR A 56 -3.48 -3.44 -3.14
C THR A 56 -3.78 -2.25 -2.22
N SER A 57 -4.26 -1.14 -2.79
CA SER A 57 -4.75 0.02 -2.03
C SER A 57 -5.93 -0.30 -1.08
N LEU A 58 -6.54 -1.47 -1.18
CA LEU A 58 -7.53 -1.94 -0.21
C LEU A 58 -6.94 -2.13 1.19
N TRP A 59 -5.63 -2.37 1.29
CA TRP A 59 -4.96 -2.46 2.58
C TRP A 59 -4.81 -1.07 3.22
N GLU A 60 -4.51 -0.04 2.44
CA GLU A 60 -4.51 1.35 2.91
C GLU A 60 -5.85 1.71 3.57
N GLN A 61 -6.96 1.44 2.86
CA GLN A 61 -8.30 1.72 3.37
C GLN A 61 -8.62 0.96 4.67
N GLY A 62 -8.19 -0.30 4.76
CA GLY A 62 -8.39 -1.12 5.94
C GLY A 62 -7.54 -0.70 7.15
N LEU A 63 -6.42 -0.03 6.92
CA LEU A 63 -5.48 0.42 7.95
C LEU A 63 -5.73 1.84 8.44
N SER A 64 -6.23 2.73 7.58
CA SER A 64 -6.39 4.18 7.85
C SER A 64 -7.25 4.50 9.07
N ASN A 65 -8.22 3.66 9.40
CA ASN A 65 -9.17 3.90 10.48
C ASN A 65 -8.94 3.01 11.71
N ARG A 66 -7.73 2.43 11.86
CA ARG A 66 -7.40 1.56 12.98
C ARG A 66 -6.54 2.27 14.02
N SER A 67 -6.94 2.14 15.27
CA SER A 67 -6.14 2.62 16.42
C SER A 67 -4.93 1.71 16.73
N SER A 68 -4.98 0.46 16.30
CA SER A 68 -3.89 -0.50 16.46
C SER A 68 -4.00 -1.63 15.44
N VAL A 69 -2.87 -2.05 14.89
CA VAL A 69 -2.73 -3.11 13.90
C VAL A 69 -1.86 -4.22 14.47
N ASN A 70 -2.30 -5.46 14.36
CA ASN A 70 -1.45 -6.59 14.66
C ASN A 70 -0.50 -6.83 13.47
N VAL A 71 0.73 -6.41 13.61
CA VAL A 71 1.79 -6.56 12.59
C VAL A 71 2.60 -7.85 12.71
N ALA A 72 2.23 -8.73 13.63
CA ALA A 72 2.86 -10.05 13.71
C ALA A 72 2.74 -10.76 12.36
N ASN A 73 3.85 -11.28 11.86
CA ASN A 73 3.91 -11.95 10.56
C ASN A 73 3.77 -11.05 9.32
N LEU A 74 3.85 -9.73 9.46
CA LEU A 74 3.73 -8.77 8.36
C LEU A 74 5.03 -8.00 8.07
N ASP A 75 6.16 -8.47 8.58
CA ASP A 75 7.47 -7.85 8.38
C ASP A 75 7.87 -7.64 6.90
N LEU A 76 7.39 -8.53 6.02
CA LEU A 76 7.62 -8.49 4.56
C LEU A 76 6.35 -8.13 3.78
N ALA A 77 5.40 -7.45 4.40
CA ALA A 77 4.20 -6.99 3.73
C ALA A 77 4.41 -5.59 3.16
N ILE A 78 3.99 -5.39 1.90
CA ILE A 78 4.00 -4.10 1.22
C ILE A 78 2.73 -3.92 0.38
N PHE A 79 2.33 -2.68 0.16
CA PHE A 79 1.19 -2.36 -0.69
C PHE A 79 1.32 -0.95 -1.30
N PRO A 80 0.75 -0.72 -2.49
CA PRO A 80 0.72 0.60 -3.09
C PRO A 80 -0.40 1.45 -2.49
N GLY A 81 -0.16 2.75 -2.38
CA GLY A 81 -1.18 3.73 -2.02
C GLY A 81 -0.92 5.07 -2.66
N ALA A 82 -1.95 5.88 -2.77
CA ALA A 82 -1.87 7.17 -3.43
C ALA A 82 -1.84 8.35 -2.46
N TRP A 83 -2.17 8.15 -1.18
CA TRP A 83 -2.18 9.18 -0.16
C TRP A 83 -1.10 8.93 0.90
N ASN A 84 -0.32 9.97 1.18
CA ASN A 84 0.64 9.98 2.29
C ASN A 84 0.53 11.29 3.07
N PRO A 85 -0.07 11.29 4.27
CA PRO A 85 -0.20 12.51 5.08
C PRO A 85 1.15 13.11 5.49
N ALA A 86 2.21 12.32 5.50
CA ALA A 86 3.58 12.77 5.75
C ALA A 86 4.35 13.12 4.47
N SER A 87 3.67 13.25 3.33
CA SER A 87 4.29 13.66 2.06
C SER A 87 4.94 15.03 2.22
N PRO A 88 6.15 15.24 1.68
CA PRO A 88 6.80 16.56 1.67
C PRO A 88 6.12 17.53 0.67
N SER A 89 5.09 17.11 -0.05
CA SER A 89 4.36 17.99 -0.97
C SER A 89 3.75 19.18 -0.23
N PRO A 90 3.99 20.43 -0.70
CA PRO A 90 3.34 21.62 -0.13
C PRO A 90 1.81 21.51 -0.14
N ALA A 91 1.24 20.88 -1.15
CA ALA A 91 -0.20 20.67 -1.25
C ALA A 91 -0.73 19.70 -0.21
N ALA A 92 -0.03 18.59 0.06
CA ALA A 92 -0.38 17.66 1.15
C ALA A 92 -0.31 18.38 2.51
N GLY A 93 0.78 19.13 2.76
CA GLY A 93 0.93 19.91 3.98
C GLY A 93 -0.15 20.98 4.15
N ALA A 94 -0.60 21.62 3.07
CA ALA A 94 -1.70 22.59 3.10
C ALA A 94 -3.04 21.92 3.49
N LEU A 95 -3.34 20.76 2.91
CA LEU A 95 -4.54 20.01 3.26
C LEU A 95 -4.53 19.58 4.74
N VAL A 96 -3.42 19.00 5.20
CA VAL A 96 -3.28 18.55 6.61
C VAL A 96 -3.51 19.74 7.58
N ARG A 97 -2.92 20.92 7.30
CA ARG A 97 -3.12 22.11 8.13
C ARG A 97 -4.56 22.58 8.11
N ALA A 98 -5.18 22.69 6.94
CA ALA A 98 -6.56 23.15 6.82
C ALA A 98 -7.55 22.23 7.57
N MET A 99 -7.34 20.93 7.54
CA MET A 99 -8.14 19.98 8.30
C MET A 99 -7.96 20.17 9.81
N ALA A 100 -6.72 20.32 10.28
CA ALA A 100 -6.42 20.56 11.68
C ALA A 100 -7.04 21.89 12.19
N GLU A 101 -6.91 22.98 11.42
CA GLU A 101 -7.52 24.28 11.73
C GLU A 101 -9.04 24.23 11.79
N SER A 102 -9.65 23.32 11.01
CA SER A 102 -11.10 23.07 11.02
C SER A 102 -11.55 22.12 12.13
N GLY A 103 -10.65 21.71 13.03
CA GLY A 103 -10.95 20.77 14.13
C GLY A 103 -11.19 19.33 13.64
N LYS A 104 -10.79 19.01 12.41
CA LYS A 104 -10.87 17.67 11.84
C LYS A 104 -9.55 16.93 12.05
N GLY A 105 -9.61 15.60 11.99
CA GLY A 105 -8.43 14.75 12.11
C GLY A 105 -7.47 14.85 10.92
N THR A 106 -6.48 13.97 10.89
CA THR A 106 -5.60 13.81 9.72
C THR A 106 -6.42 13.37 8.52
N PRO A 107 -6.30 14.05 7.36
CA PRO A 107 -7.03 13.67 6.16
C PRO A 107 -6.65 12.25 5.71
N ASP A 108 -7.61 11.54 5.16
CA ASP A 108 -7.44 10.25 4.54
C ASP A 108 -7.36 10.35 2.99
N PHE A 109 -7.41 9.21 2.34
CA PHE A 109 -7.41 9.11 0.88
C PHE A 109 -8.54 9.93 0.22
N TRP A 110 -9.74 9.94 0.82
CA TRP A 110 -10.91 10.55 0.21
C TRP A 110 -10.86 12.09 0.28
N GLU A 111 -10.40 12.64 1.38
CA GLU A 111 -10.14 14.06 1.49
C GLU A 111 -9.01 14.50 0.55
N GLY A 112 -7.95 13.69 0.42
CA GLY A 112 -6.86 13.96 -0.50
C GLY A 112 -7.32 14.04 -1.96
N ILE A 113 -8.06 13.03 -2.44
CA ILE A 113 -8.57 13.01 -3.82
C ILE A 113 -9.58 14.15 -4.09
N GLY A 114 -10.45 14.43 -3.10
CA GLY A 114 -11.41 15.54 -3.21
C GLY A 114 -10.72 16.89 -3.30
N TYR A 115 -9.70 17.11 -2.49
CA TYR A 115 -8.88 18.33 -2.50
C TYR A 115 -8.17 18.53 -3.84
N ASP A 116 -7.49 17.50 -4.34
CA ASP A 116 -6.81 17.58 -5.63
C ASP A 116 -7.78 17.73 -6.81
N PHE A 117 -8.97 17.12 -6.73
CA PHE A 117 -10.00 17.29 -7.76
C PHE A 117 -10.45 18.75 -7.88
N VAL A 118 -10.72 19.43 -6.76
CA VAL A 118 -11.11 20.85 -6.76
C VAL A 118 -9.98 21.72 -7.28
N ARG A 119 -8.75 21.47 -6.88
CA ARG A 119 -7.57 22.21 -7.38
C ARG A 119 -7.35 21.99 -8.87
N MET A 120 -7.47 20.76 -9.35
CA MET A 120 -7.37 20.44 -10.78
C MET A 120 -8.46 21.15 -11.58
N ALA A 121 -9.69 21.16 -11.12
CA ALA A 121 -10.80 21.87 -11.76
C ALA A 121 -10.51 23.39 -11.85
N SER A 122 -9.95 23.97 -10.81
CA SER A 122 -9.55 25.38 -10.78
C SER A 122 -8.41 25.67 -11.78
N VAL A 123 -7.37 24.84 -11.84
CA VAL A 123 -6.24 24.99 -12.79
C VAL A 123 -6.73 24.84 -14.22
N MET A 124 -7.62 23.92 -14.48
CA MET A 124 -8.19 23.73 -15.82
C MET A 124 -9.06 24.91 -16.28
N ASN A 125 -9.56 25.72 -15.35
CA ASN A 125 -10.39 26.92 -15.64
C ASN A 125 -11.47 26.62 -16.70
N LEU A 126 -12.26 25.57 -16.50
CA LEU A 126 -13.26 25.13 -17.43
C LEU A 126 -14.51 26.03 -17.33
N GLN A 127 -14.97 26.51 -18.49
CA GLN A 127 -16.20 27.29 -18.62
C GLN A 127 -17.35 26.35 -19.00
N THR A 128 -18.47 26.48 -18.30
CA THR A 128 -19.68 25.70 -18.61
C THR A 128 -20.37 26.21 -19.87
N PRO A 129 -20.97 25.33 -20.72
CA PRO A 129 -20.96 23.87 -20.63
C PRO A 129 -19.61 23.25 -21.07
N TRP A 130 -19.17 22.21 -20.37
CA TRP A 130 -17.94 21.50 -20.72
C TRP A 130 -18.18 20.42 -21.77
N THR A 131 -17.22 20.26 -22.67
CA THR A 131 -17.19 19.12 -23.59
C THR A 131 -16.01 18.22 -23.25
N PRO A 132 -16.07 16.91 -23.54
CA PRO A 132 -14.93 16.00 -23.35
C PRO A 132 -13.67 16.47 -24.05
N ALA A 133 -13.77 17.08 -25.23
CA ALA A 133 -12.64 17.63 -25.98
C ALA A 133 -11.96 18.76 -25.23
N GLN A 134 -12.73 19.69 -24.63
CA GLN A 134 -12.18 20.78 -23.82
C GLN A 134 -11.50 20.27 -22.57
N VAL A 135 -12.08 19.28 -21.89
CA VAL A 135 -11.46 18.64 -20.72
C VAL A 135 -10.11 18.02 -21.12
N ASN A 136 -10.07 17.21 -22.17
CA ASN A 136 -8.83 16.58 -22.64
C ASN A 136 -7.77 17.60 -23.04
N GLN A 137 -8.14 18.69 -23.69
CA GLN A 137 -7.22 19.77 -24.06
C GLN A 137 -6.64 20.47 -22.83
N ARG A 138 -7.45 20.65 -21.77
CA ARG A 138 -7.06 21.33 -20.53
C ARG A 138 -6.33 20.42 -19.54
N LEU A 139 -6.44 19.10 -19.63
CA LEU A 139 -5.72 18.18 -18.77
C LEU A 139 -4.20 18.39 -18.78
N ALA A 140 -3.64 18.81 -19.93
CA ALA A 140 -2.23 19.15 -20.02
C ALA A 140 -1.83 20.31 -19.09
N SER A 141 -2.73 21.24 -18.79
CA SER A 141 -2.43 22.34 -17.84
C SER A 141 -2.30 21.86 -16.40
N ALA A 142 -2.88 20.72 -16.04
CA ALA A 142 -2.80 20.15 -14.71
C ALA A 142 -1.51 19.32 -14.48
N GLN A 143 -0.69 19.07 -15.50
CA GLN A 143 0.55 18.29 -15.36
C GLN A 143 1.55 18.91 -14.38
N ASN A 144 1.58 20.24 -14.30
CA ASN A 144 2.49 20.98 -13.41
C ASN A 144 1.83 21.33 -12.07
N MET A 145 0.66 20.79 -11.77
CA MET A 145 0.01 21.01 -10.48
C MET A 145 0.78 20.26 -9.39
N GLU A 146 1.00 20.92 -8.27
CA GLU A 146 1.48 20.25 -7.07
C GLU A 146 0.35 19.39 -6.49
N TRP A 147 0.51 18.08 -6.56
CA TRP A 147 -0.45 17.12 -6.05
C TRP A 147 -0.33 16.94 -4.54
N SER A 148 -1.46 16.87 -3.84
CA SER A 148 -1.48 16.41 -2.46
C SER A 148 -1.37 14.89 -2.37
N MET A 149 -1.93 14.22 -3.36
CA MET A 149 -1.81 12.78 -3.61
C MET A 149 -0.48 12.44 -4.29
N ALA A 150 -0.23 11.16 -4.52
CA ALA A 150 0.85 10.70 -5.39
C ALA A 150 0.75 11.36 -6.77
N PRO A 151 1.88 11.89 -7.34
CA PRO A 151 1.86 12.68 -8.55
C PRO A 151 1.22 11.98 -9.74
N MET A 152 0.38 12.70 -10.47
CA MET A 152 -0.24 12.23 -11.70
C MET A 152 0.40 12.89 -12.92
N SER A 153 0.45 12.16 -14.02
CA SER A 153 0.90 12.64 -15.32
C SER A 153 -0.04 12.15 -16.42
N TRP A 154 -0.10 12.90 -17.51
CA TRP A 154 -0.88 12.54 -18.71
C TRP A 154 0.04 12.55 -19.93
N SER A 155 0.01 11.45 -20.67
CA SER A 155 0.76 11.31 -21.93
C SER A 155 -0.06 10.50 -22.91
N ASN A 156 -0.22 11.01 -24.14
CA ASN A 156 -0.94 10.34 -25.22
C ASN A 156 -2.35 9.83 -24.82
N GLY A 157 -3.09 10.65 -24.09
CA GLY A 157 -4.45 10.32 -23.63
C GLY A 157 -4.51 9.27 -22.50
N LYS A 158 -3.37 8.93 -21.89
CA LYS A 158 -3.28 8.01 -20.77
C LYS A 158 -2.84 8.75 -19.52
N ALA A 159 -3.50 8.47 -18.41
CA ALA A 159 -3.07 8.89 -17.08
C ALA A 159 -2.13 7.85 -16.47
N ALA A 160 -1.10 8.31 -15.76
CA ALA A 160 -0.24 7.49 -14.91
C ALA A 160 -0.09 8.17 -13.54
N GLN A 161 0.01 7.38 -12.49
CA GLN A 161 0.22 7.87 -11.12
C GLN A 161 1.43 7.17 -10.51
N ALA A 162 2.34 7.93 -9.93
CA ALA A 162 3.52 7.43 -9.22
C ALA A 162 3.12 7.09 -7.77
N LEU A 163 2.60 5.88 -7.56
CA LEU A 163 2.14 5.44 -6.24
C LEU A 163 3.28 5.36 -5.22
N PHE A 164 2.97 5.66 -3.97
CA PHE A 164 3.82 5.33 -2.84
C PHE A 164 3.79 3.83 -2.57
N VAL A 165 4.84 3.30 -1.97
CA VAL A 165 4.86 1.94 -1.44
C VAL A 165 4.88 2.03 0.07
N PHE A 166 3.93 1.39 0.72
CA PHE A 166 3.76 1.38 2.16
C PHE A 166 4.03 0.00 2.74
N ARG A 167 4.33 -0.02 4.04
CA ARG A 167 4.32 -1.23 4.88
C ARG A 167 3.39 -1.04 6.08
N PRO A 168 2.74 -2.08 6.57
CA PRO A 168 1.94 -2.02 7.79
C PRO A 168 2.85 -1.83 9.01
N VAL A 169 2.40 -0.98 9.95
CA VAL A 169 2.99 -0.78 11.26
C VAL A 169 1.89 -0.79 12.32
N GLN A 170 2.26 -0.89 13.59
CA GLN A 170 1.27 -0.97 14.67
C GLN A 170 0.29 0.21 14.72
N SER A 171 0.74 1.39 14.31
CA SER A 171 -0.07 2.62 14.24
C SER A 171 -0.80 2.82 12.90
N GLY A 172 -0.82 1.81 12.01
CA GLY A 172 -1.42 1.88 10.68
C GLY A 172 -0.44 1.47 9.58
N PHE A 173 0.12 2.41 8.86
CA PHE A 173 1.11 2.16 7.80
C PHE A 173 2.11 3.33 7.68
N GLU A 174 3.26 3.05 7.10
CA GLU A 174 4.29 4.04 6.79
C GLU A 174 4.96 3.74 5.44
N LEU A 175 5.72 4.67 4.90
CA LEU A 175 6.51 4.45 3.68
C LEU A 175 7.48 3.29 3.88
N ALA A 176 7.49 2.38 2.91
CA ALA A 176 8.44 1.28 2.89
C ALA A 176 9.81 1.81 2.44
N GLU A 177 10.78 1.81 3.35
CA GLU A 177 12.16 2.16 3.06
C GLU A 177 12.89 0.98 2.38
N PRO A 178 13.34 1.10 1.11
CA PRO A 178 13.88 -0.04 0.36
C PRO A 178 15.09 -0.71 1.04
N GLY A 179 15.97 0.11 1.65
CA GLY A 179 17.16 -0.40 2.35
C GLY A 179 16.80 -1.21 3.59
N ALA A 180 15.91 -0.69 4.42
CA ALA A 180 15.43 -1.36 5.62
C ALA A 180 14.64 -2.63 5.28
N PHE A 181 13.80 -2.58 4.25
CA PHE A 181 13.05 -3.74 3.77
C PHE A 181 13.98 -4.87 3.29
N LYS A 182 14.99 -4.53 2.48
CA LYS A 182 15.99 -5.50 2.00
C LYS A 182 16.79 -6.12 3.15
N ALA A 183 17.20 -5.34 4.14
CA ALA A 183 17.90 -5.83 5.31
C ALA A 183 17.03 -6.82 6.09
N ARG A 184 15.75 -6.47 6.32
CA ARG A 184 14.79 -7.35 7.00
C ARG A 184 14.52 -8.64 6.23
N TYR A 185 14.36 -8.56 4.92
CA TYR A 185 14.23 -9.73 4.05
C TYR A 185 15.41 -10.69 4.21
N ASN A 186 16.64 -10.19 4.13
CA ASN A 186 17.85 -11.00 4.27
C ASN A 186 17.94 -11.66 5.66
N GLU A 187 17.58 -10.96 6.73
CA GLU A 187 17.52 -11.49 8.09
C GLU A 187 16.55 -12.67 8.20
N ILE A 188 15.33 -12.51 7.64
CA ILE A 188 14.29 -13.55 7.65
C ILE A 188 14.75 -14.78 6.88
N ILE A 189 15.32 -14.60 5.69
CA ILE A 189 15.87 -15.71 4.88
C ILE A 189 16.96 -16.46 5.65
N ALA A 190 17.89 -15.74 6.28
CA ALA A 190 18.96 -16.35 7.07
C ALA A 190 18.41 -17.11 8.30
N ARG A 191 17.39 -16.56 8.96
CA ARG A 191 16.70 -17.22 10.09
C ARG A 191 15.98 -18.49 9.63
N HIS A 192 15.27 -18.43 8.52
CA HIS A 192 14.57 -19.57 7.93
C HIS A 192 15.56 -20.69 7.55
N ALA A 193 16.67 -20.36 6.89
CA ALA A 193 17.70 -21.33 6.51
C ALA A 193 18.26 -22.07 7.73
N ARG A 194 18.51 -21.35 8.84
CA ARG A 194 18.96 -21.97 10.10
C ARG A 194 17.92 -22.91 10.71
N ARG A 195 16.63 -22.55 10.63
CA ARG A 195 15.53 -23.36 11.16
C ARG A 195 15.35 -24.65 10.36
N VAL A 196 15.46 -24.58 9.04
CA VAL A 196 15.25 -25.72 8.13
C VAL A 196 16.52 -26.54 7.94
N GLY A 197 17.69 -25.96 8.01
CA GLY A 197 19.00 -26.62 7.83
C GLY A 197 19.49 -27.40 9.04
N ARG A 198 18.85 -27.27 10.19
CA ARG A 198 19.09 -28.06 11.39
C ARG A 198 18.05 -29.18 11.49
#